data_8258e108af6af079c2cbbca5e2ec85fe
#
_entry.id   8258e108af6af079c2cbbca5e2ec85fe
#
_cell.length_a   1.000
_cell.length_b   1.000
_cell.length_c   1.000
_cell.angle_alpha   90.00
_cell.angle_beta   90.00
_cell.angle_gamma   90.00
#
_symmetry.space_group_name_H-M   'P 1'
#
loop_
_entity.id
_entity.type
_entity.pdbx_description
1 polymer ?
#
loop_
_entity_poly.entity_id
_entity_poly.type
_entity_poly.pdbx_seq_one_letter_code
_entity_poly.pdbx_strand_id
1 'polypeptide(L)'
;MVARIAVAFALCLAALPASAQDDGQILFNNSCRTCHSVKEGDNRLGPNLHGIVGRKSGALTNYGYSYSMANVDIVWDKATLDKFIANPEGVVRGNNMQPYGGMPSAEDRAKLIAFLEANH
;
A
#
# COMPACT_ATOMS: atom_id res chain seq x y z
N MET A 1 -36.76 48.25 -13.29
CA MET A 1 -35.34 47.83 -13.23
C MET A 1 -35.25 46.68 -12.23
N VAL A 2 -35.08 45.47 -12.73
CA VAL A 2 -34.94 44.28 -11.85
C VAL A 2 -33.46 43.90 -11.85
N ALA A 3 -32.79 44.11 -10.72
CA ALA A 3 -31.40 43.72 -10.54
C ALA A 3 -31.30 42.20 -10.38
N ARG A 4 -30.67 41.50 -11.34
CA ARG A 4 -30.32 40.10 -11.24
C ARG A 4 -29.04 39.96 -10.40
N ILE A 5 -29.20 39.43 -9.18
CA ILE A 5 -28.06 39.06 -8.34
C ILE A 5 -27.60 37.66 -8.82
N ALA A 6 -26.44 37.62 -9.47
CA ALA A 6 -25.79 36.38 -9.81
C ALA A 6 -25.06 35.86 -8.55
N VAL A 7 -25.59 34.80 -7.93
CA VAL A 7 -24.90 34.10 -6.85
C VAL A 7 -23.86 33.19 -7.50
N ALA A 8 -22.60 33.56 -7.43
CA ALA A 8 -21.51 32.70 -7.84
C ALA A 8 -21.29 31.62 -6.75
N PHE A 9 -21.66 30.38 -7.05
CA PHE A 9 -21.27 29.22 -6.23
C PHE A 9 -19.79 28.94 -6.48
N ALA A 10 -18.94 29.31 -5.52
CA ALA A 10 -17.55 28.88 -5.51
C ALA A 10 -17.51 27.40 -5.06
N LEU A 11 -17.26 26.49 -6.01
CA LEU A 11 -16.92 25.10 -5.70
C LEU A 11 -15.53 25.09 -5.03
N CYS A 12 -15.50 24.97 -3.71
CA CYS A 12 -14.28 24.62 -2.99
C CYS A 12 -13.96 23.15 -3.31
N LEU A 13 -13.14 22.89 -4.32
CA LEU A 13 -12.44 21.62 -4.45
C LEU A 13 -11.45 21.55 -3.29
N ALA A 14 -11.77 20.73 -2.27
CA ALA A 14 -10.82 20.38 -1.24
C ALA A 14 -9.72 19.52 -1.89
N ALA A 15 -8.60 20.12 -2.25
CA ALA A 15 -7.41 19.41 -2.66
C ALA A 15 -6.88 18.62 -1.46
N LEU A 16 -6.82 17.28 -1.58
CA LEU A 16 -6.09 16.43 -0.63
C LEU A 16 -4.63 16.92 -0.58
N PRO A 17 -4.00 17.02 0.63
CA PRO A 17 -2.62 17.49 0.72
C PRO A 17 -1.71 16.54 -0.06
N ALA A 18 -1.08 17.03 -1.13
CA ALA A 18 -0.13 16.31 -1.98
C ALA A 18 1.05 15.71 -1.18
N SER A 19 1.38 16.31 -0.01
CA SER A 19 2.48 15.89 0.87
C SER A 19 2.33 14.48 1.44
N ALA A 20 1.12 13.97 1.72
CA ALA A 20 0.93 12.64 2.30
C ALA A 20 1.19 11.51 1.30
N GLN A 21 0.87 11.72 0.00
CA GLN A 21 1.19 10.76 -1.07
C GLN A 21 2.69 10.73 -1.36
N ASP A 22 3.35 11.91 -1.35
CA ASP A 22 4.79 12.01 -1.55
C ASP A 22 5.56 11.32 -0.43
N ASP A 23 5.14 11.46 0.82
CA ASP A 23 5.74 10.79 1.97
C ASP A 23 5.61 9.26 1.87
N GLY A 24 4.44 8.75 1.50
CA GLY A 24 4.21 7.33 1.28
C GLY A 24 5.07 6.76 0.15
N GLN A 25 5.23 7.50 -0.93
CA GLN A 25 6.09 7.12 -2.05
C GLN A 25 7.57 7.10 -1.64
N ILE A 26 8.03 8.05 -0.85
CA ILE A 26 9.39 8.09 -0.31
C ILE A 26 9.63 6.88 0.58
N LEU A 27 8.71 6.56 1.46
CA LEU A 27 8.79 5.39 2.33
C LEU A 27 8.83 4.09 1.51
N PHE A 28 8.00 3.97 0.48
CA PHE A 28 8.03 2.84 -0.44
C PHE A 28 9.39 2.73 -1.14
N ASN A 29 9.90 3.82 -1.67
CA ASN A 29 11.18 3.85 -2.37
C ASN A 29 12.34 3.45 -1.46
N ASN A 30 12.31 3.86 -0.21
CA ASN A 30 13.38 3.59 0.75
C ASN A 30 13.33 2.18 1.35
N SER A 31 12.14 1.60 1.50
CA SER A 31 11.96 0.36 2.28
C SER A 31 11.43 -0.83 1.47
N CYS A 32 10.84 -0.60 0.30
CA CYS A 32 10.10 -1.64 -0.43
C CYS A 32 10.57 -1.83 -1.88
N ARG A 33 11.01 -0.75 -2.54
CA ARG A 33 11.29 -0.75 -3.99
C ARG A 33 12.40 -1.69 -4.42
N THR A 34 13.31 -2.05 -3.56
CA THR A 34 14.36 -3.04 -3.89
C THR A 34 13.76 -4.38 -4.31
N CYS A 35 12.64 -4.77 -3.71
CA CYS A 35 12.00 -6.07 -3.94
C CYS A 35 10.63 -5.97 -4.62
N HIS A 36 9.95 -4.84 -4.52
CA HIS A 36 8.58 -4.66 -5.00
C HIS A 36 8.44 -3.52 -6.00
N SER A 37 7.40 -3.61 -6.83
CA SER A 37 6.91 -2.53 -7.68
C SER A 37 5.42 -2.34 -7.41
N VAL A 38 4.89 -1.15 -7.68
CA VAL A 38 3.44 -0.90 -7.68
C VAL A 38 2.83 -0.95 -9.08
N LYS A 39 3.66 -1.25 -10.09
CA LYS A 39 3.19 -1.43 -11.46
C LYS A 39 2.55 -2.81 -11.61
N GLU A 40 1.36 -2.86 -12.24
CA GLU A 40 0.67 -4.10 -12.53
C GLU A 40 1.55 -5.07 -13.33
N GLY A 41 1.62 -6.33 -12.86
CA GLY A 41 2.39 -7.39 -13.52
C GLY A 41 3.90 -7.33 -13.33
N ASP A 42 4.44 -6.29 -12.71
CA ASP A 42 5.89 -6.12 -12.49
C ASP A 42 6.33 -6.83 -11.20
N ASN A 43 6.43 -8.15 -11.25
CA ASN A 43 7.01 -8.95 -10.17
C ASN A 43 8.53 -8.88 -10.21
N ARG A 44 9.15 -8.75 -9.06
CA ARG A 44 10.60 -8.70 -8.87
C ARG A 44 11.03 -9.77 -7.87
N LEU A 45 11.90 -9.44 -6.91
CA LEU A 45 12.22 -10.35 -5.79
C LEU A 45 10.98 -10.66 -4.94
N GLY A 46 10.08 -9.68 -4.81
CA GLY A 46 8.74 -9.84 -4.26
C GLY A 46 7.65 -9.67 -5.32
N PRO A 47 6.41 -10.02 -4.99
CA PRO A 47 5.27 -9.79 -5.88
C PRO A 47 5.03 -8.30 -6.09
N ASN A 48 4.44 -7.91 -7.24
CA ASN A 48 3.99 -6.53 -7.40
C ASN A 48 2.90 -6.20 -6.37
N LEU A 49 2.89 -4.97 -5.90
CA LEU A 49 1.93 -4.49 -4.89
C LEU A 49 0.80 -3.65 -5.51
N HIS A 50 0.66 -3.70 -6.85
CA HIS A 50 -0.46 -3.07 -7.53
C HIS A 50 -1.78 -3.68 -7.04
N GLY A 51 -2.68 -2.84 -6.55
CA GLY A 51 -3.96 -3.31 -6.00
C GLY A 51 -3.84 -4.23 -4.79
N ILE A 52 -2.78 -4.11 -3.99
CA ILE A 52 -2.57 -4.99 -2.83
C ILE A 52 -3.65 -4.85 -1.77
N VAL A 53 -4.20 -3.65 -1.58
CA VAL A 53 -5.29 -3.44 -0.62
C VAL A 53 -6.55 -4.15 -1.11
N GLY A 54 -6.99 -5.17 -0.37
CA GLY A 54 -8.11 -6.04 -0.73
C GLY A 54 -7.70 -7.34 -1.43
N ARG A 55 -6.41 -7.54 -1.73
CA ARG A 55 -5.92 -8.78 -2.34
C ARG A 55 -5.81 -9.90 -1.30
N LYS A 56 -6.18 -11.11 -1.70
CA LYS A 56 -5.93 -12.30 -0.90
C LYS A 56 -4.44 -12.65 -0.91
N SER A 57 -3.92 -13.12 0.23
CA SER A 57 -2.55 -13.64 0.33
C SER A 57 -2.31 -14.78 -0.67
N GLY A 58 -1.14 -14.76 -1.30
CA GLY A 58 -0.76 -15.80 -2.27
C GLY A 58 -1.58 -15.79 -3.56
N ALA A 59 -2.28 -14.70 -3.92
CA ALA A 59 -3.25 -14.69 -5.01
C ALA A 59 -2.65 -14.64 -6.41
N LEU A 60 -1.45 -14.09 -6.59
CA LEU A 60 -0.84 -14.01 -7.92
C LEU A 60 -0.41 -15.39 -8.42
N THR A 61 -0.85 -15.77 -9.60
CA THR A 61 -0.54 -17.08 -10.20
C THR A 61 0.85 -17.16 -10.83
N ASN A 62 1.46 -16.02 -11.11
CA ASN A 62 2.76 -15.89 -11.78
C ASN A 62 3.88 -15.45 -10.84
N TYR A 63 3.71 -15.65 -9.53
CA TYR A 63 4.73 -15.37 -8.53
C TYR A 63 4.94 -16.59 -7.60
N GLY A 64 6.20 -16.89 -7.29
CA GLY A 64 6.57 -18.01 -6.41
C GLY A 64 6.58 -17.60 -4.94
N TYR A 65 5.45 -17.69 -4.27
CA TYR A 65 5.34 -17.44 -2.83
C TYR A 65 6.04 -18.51 -2.00
N SER A 66 6.43 -18.17 -0.75
CA SER A 66 6.77 -19.20 0.24
C SER A 66 5.57 -20.13 0.49
N TYR A 67 5.85 -21.33 0.97
CA TYR A 67 4.79 -22.25 1.35
C TYR A 67 3.81 -21.62 2.36
N SER A 68 4.35 -20.92 3.36
CA SER A 68 3.53 -20.24 4.37
C SER A 68 2.64 -19.17 3.77
N MET A 69 3.18 -18.33 2.89
CA MET A 69 2.40 -17.25 2.25
C MET A 69 1.33 -17.81 1.30
N ALA A 70 1.64 -18.89 0.60
CA ALA A 70 0.69 -19.54 -0.32
C ALA A 70 -0.48 -20.24 0.43
N ASN A 71 -0.28 -20.63 1.69
CA ASN A 71 -1.25 -21.41 2.46
C ASN A 71 -1.91 -20.64 3.61
N VAL A 72 -1.45 -19.43 3.94
CA VAL A 72 -2.15 -18.58 4.90
C VAL A 72 -3.41 -17.99 4.27
N ASP A 73 -4.47 -17.87 5.05
CA ASP A 73 -5.74 -17.30 4.59
C ASP A 73 -5.95 -15.91 5.16
N ILE A 74 -5.35 -14.93 4.49
CA ILE A 74 -5.38 -13.52 4.88
C ILE A 74 -5.84 -12.69 3.68
N VAL A 75 -6.69 -11.70 3.92
CA VAL A 75 -6.95 -10.60 2.98
C VAL A 75 -6.09 -9.41 3.42
N TRP A 76 -5.32 -8.86 2.50
CA TRP A 76 -4.49 -7.68 2.72
C TRP A 76 -5.36 -6.42 2.75
N ASP A 77 -6.06 -6.21 3.85
CA ASP A 77 -6.69 -4.94 4.16
C ASP A 77 -5.69 -4.00 4.88
N LYS A 78 -6.13 -2.78 5.19
CA LYS A 78 -5.26 -1.81 5.86
C LYS A 78 -4.75 -2.31 7.21
N ALA A 79 -5.58 -3.02 7.97
CA ALA A 79 -5.23 -3.51 9.30
C ALA A 79 -4.23 -4.67 9.25
N THR A 80 -4.42 -5.62 8.34
CA THR A 80 -3.48 -6.75 8.15
C THR A 80 -2.17 -6.30 7.53
N LEU A 81 -2.19 -5.36 6.58
CA LEU A 81 -0.99 -4.73 6.04
C LEU A 81 -0.20 -3.99 7.11
N ASP A 82 -0.86 -3.24 7.98
CA ASP A 82 -0.19 -2.53 9.08
C ASP A 82 0.58 -3.49 9.97
N LYS A 83 -0.05 -4.58 10.39
CA LYS A 83 0.60 -5.61 11.21
C LYS A 83 1.75 -6.30 10.49
N PHE A 84 1.57 -6.65 9.21
CA PHE A 84 2.60 -7.32 8.42
C PHE A 84 3.80 -6.43 8.16
N ILE A 85 3.58 -5.18 7.79
CA ILE A 85 4.65 -4.21 7.56
C ILE A 85 5.43 -3.93 8.87
N ALA A 86 4.75 -3.93 10.02
CA ALA A 86 5.39 -3.79 11.32
C ALA A 86 6.27 -5.00 11.68
N ASN A 87 5.78 -6.20 11.42
CA ASN A 87 6.47 -7.45 11.77
C ASN A 87 6.00 -8.59 10.86
N PRO A 88 6.66 -8.82 9.71
CA PRO A 88 6.24 -9.87 8.77
C PRO A 88 6.18 -11.26 9.39
N GLU A 89 7.18 -11.67 10.17
CA GLU A 89 7.22 -12.99 10.82
C GLU A 89 6.12 -13.18 11.86
N GLY A 90 5.67 -12.11 12.48
CA GLY A 90 4.57 -12.14 13.45
C GLY A 90 3.21 -12.42 12.82
N VAL A 91 3.06 -12.20 11.52
CA VAL A 91 1.81 -12.40 10.77
C VAL A 91 1.87 -13.64 9.89
N VAL A 92 2.95 -13.80 9.12
CA VAL A 92 3.18 -14.96 8.26
C VAL A 92 4.55 -15.54 8.57
N ARG A 93 4.59 -16.45 9.53
CA ARG A 93 5.84 -17.13 9.90
C ARG A 93 6.34 -17.99 8.74
N GLY A 94 7.62 -17.84 8.41
CA GLY A 94 8.24 -18.53 7.29
C GLY A 94 8.00 -17.85 5.93
N ASN A 95 7.67 -16.55 5.93
CA ASN A 95 7.63 -15.75 4.70
C ASN A 95 9.05 -15.56 4.15
N ASN A 96 9.16 -15.27 2.85
CA ASN A 96 10.42 -15.04 2.17
C ASN A 96 10.82 -13.56 2.09
N MET A 97 10.15 -12.68 2.82
CA MET A 97 10.39 -11.23 2.81
C MET A 97 11.60 -10.87 3.68
N GLN A 98 12.74 -11.41 3.33
CA GLN A 98 14.01 -11.19 3.99
C GLN A 98 14.95 -10.39 3.07
N PRO A 99 15.76 -9.46 3.58
CA PRO A 99 16.05 -9.15 4.99
C PRO A 99 15.19 -8.01 5.58
N TYR A 100 13.99 -7.77 5.12
CA TYR A 100 13.12 -6.74 5.68
C TYR A 100 12.73 -7.06 7.14
N GLY A 101 13.13 -6.21 8.07
CA GLY A 101 12.95 -6.45 9.51
C GLY A 101 11.72 -5.81 10.14
N GLY A 102 10.94 -5.04 9.38
CA GLY A 102 9.78 -4.32 9.90
C GLY A 102 9.94 -2.80 9.91
N MET A 103 8.82 -2.11 10.00
CA MET A 103 8.74 -0.64 10.10
C MET A 103 8.07 -0.28 11.44
N PRO A 104 8.82 0.25 12.41
CA PRO A 104 8.29 0.45 13.76
C PRO A 104 7.32 1.64 13.89
N SER A 105 7.46 2.67 13.05
CA SER A 105 6.60 3.86 13.12
C SER A 105 5.21 3.60 12.57
N ALA A 106 4.18 3.66 13.42
CA ALA A 106 2.79 3.52 13.00
C ALA A 106 2.35 4.63 12.03
N GLU A 107 2.87 5.84 12.20
CA GLU A 107 2.60 6.97 11.30
C GLU A 107 3.18 6.70 9.91
N ASP A 108 4.39 6.22 9.82
CA ASP A 108 5.04 5.88 8.56
C ASP A 108 4.31 4.71 7.86
N ARG A 109 3.90 3.69 8.60
CA ARG A 109 3.10 2.60 8.04
C ARG A 109 1.77 3.10 7.46
N ALA A 110 1.10 4.01 8.15
CA ALA A 110 -0.15 4.59 7.65
C ALA A 110 0.05 5.36 6.34
N LYS A 111 1.13 6.14 6.22
CA LYS A 111 1.50 6.85 4.99
C LYS A 111 1.82 5.89 3.85
N LEU A 112 2.59 4.86 4.13
CA LEU A 112 2.92 3.81 3.16
C LEU A 112 1.66 3.08 2.66
N ILE A 113 0.77 2.70 3.56
CA ILE A 113 -0.49 2.02 3.20
C ILE A 113 -1.39 2.92 2.36
N ALA A 114 -1.47 4.22 2.66
CA ALA A 114 -2.21 5.19 1.84
C ALA A 114 -1.63 5.28 0.41
N PHE A 115 -0.32 5.26 0.27
CA PHE A 115 0.35 5.19 -1.03
C PHE A 115 0.01 3.90 -1.78
N LEU A 116 0.05 2.76 -1.11
CA LEU A 116 -0.31 1.47 -1.71
C LEU A 116 -1.78 1.43 -2.14
N GLU A 117 -2.69 1.97 -1.32
CA GLU A 117 -4.12 2.06 -1.63
C GLU A 117 -4.38 2.90 -2.89
N ALA A 118 -3.61 3.95 -3.11
CA ALA A 118 -3.71 4.80 -4.30
C ALA A 118 -3.20 4.12 -5.58
N ASN A 119 -2.48 3.01 -5.49
CA ASN A 119 -1.90 2.27 -6.61
C ASN A 119 -2.70 0.98 -6.90
N HIS A 120 -3.83 1.18 -7.54
CA HIS A 120 -4.75 0.11 -7.95
C HIS A 120 -5.22 0.25 -9.40
#